data_b70bcdeb8b6192603c325b42bb42c42e
#
_entry.id   b70bcdeb8b6192603c325b42bb42c42e
#
_cell.length_a   1.000
_cell.length_b   1.000
_cell.length_c   1.000
_cell.angle_alpha   90.00
_cell.angle_beta   90.00
_cell.angle_gamma   90.00
#
_symmetry.space_group_name_H-M   'P 1'
#
loop_
_entity.id
_entity.type
_entity.pdbx_description
1 polymer ?
#
loop_
_entity_poly.entity_id
_entity_poly.type
_entity_poly.pdbx_seq_one_letter_code
_entity_poly.pdbx_strand_id
1 'polypeptide(L)'
;LSRSLYDLLKEQNIITLDEYEEHIGKGLESSKDNINMKIGSANFVGKAKTKDQLDTSIYISSNNTYKGRYVFQNQYREGVSSVFRQMSETLSLAILSGDNEGEKERLEGLLPKLTPLYFNQKPETKLNFIKSLQEQGKKVLMVGDGLNDAGALAQSEVGIAISENINVFSPACDAILDASKFQQLYTYIIASKKAIRIIKMSFIVSLLYNCVGLYFAITGQLE
;
A
#
# COMPACT_ATOMS: atom_id res chain seq x y z
N LEU A 1 -9.02 -8.49 9.14
CA LEU A 1 -9.55 -8.53 10.53
C LEU A 1 -10.06 -9.93 10.90
N SER A 2 -11.00 -10.53 10.16
CA SER A 2 -11.55 -11.87 10.46
C SER A 2 -10.47 -12.94 10.54
N ARG A 3 -9.54 -12.97 9.57
CA ARG A 3 -8.42 -13.92 9.56
C ARG A 3 -7.49 -13.74 10.77
N SER A 4 -7.15 -12.50 11.12
CA SER A 4 -6.31 -12.20 12.28
C SER A 4 -6.97 -12.63 13.60
N LEU A 5 -8.31 -12.46 13.70
CA LEU A 5 -9.05 -12.92 14.86
C LEU A 5 -9.11 -14.45 14.93
N TYR A 6 -9.30 -15.12 13.78
CA TYR A 6 -9.26 -16.59 13.70
C TYR A 6 -7.88 -17.11 14.12
N ASP A 7 -6.78 -16.53 13.62
CA ASP A 7 -5.42 -16.94 13.96
C ASP A 7 -5.10 -16.76 15.45
N LEU A 8 -5.69 -15.74 16.09
CA LEU A 8 -5.56 -15.52 17.52
C LEU A 8 -6.31 -16.56 18.36
N LEU A 9 -7.45 -17.05 17.88
CA LEU A 9 -8.38 -17.88 18.64
C LEU A 9 -8.34 -19.36 18.26
N LYS A 10 -7.67 -19.76 17.17
CA LYS A 10 -7.71 -21.12 16.59
C LYS A 10 -7.25 -22.24 17.55
N GLU A 11 -6.45 -21.91 18.56
CA GLU A 11 -5.99 -22.89 19.57
C GLU A 11 -6.97 -23.02 20.76
N GLN A 12 -8.04 -22.23 20.78
CA GLN A 12 -9.11 -22.33 21.78
C GLN A 12 -10.13 -23.37 21.37
N ASN A 13 -10.98 -23.80 22.31
CA ASN A 13 -12.13 -24.65 21.98
C ASN A 13 -13.09 -23.89 21.07
N ILE A 14 -13.09 -24.25 19.77
CA ILE A 14 -13.95 -23.62 18.77
C ILE A 14 -15.25 -24.40 18.69
N ILE A 15 -16.37 -23.71 18.89
CA ILE A 15 -17.69 -24.24 18.65
C ILE A 15 -18.13 -23.87 17.24
N THR A 16 -18.45 -24.87 16.43
CA THR A 16 -19.01 -24.62 15.10
C THR A 16 -20.46 -24.17 15.25
N LEU A 17 -20.80 -23.08 14.58
CA LEU A 17 -22.18 -22.57 14.49
C LEU A 17 -22.80 -23.09 13.21
N ASP A 18 -24.07 -23.50 13.29
CA ASP A 18 -24.82 -24.03 12.14
C ASP A 18 -25.34 -22.90 11.25
N GLU A 19 -25.68 -21.76 11.87
CA GLU A 19 -26.22 -20.58 11.17
C GLU A 19 -25.60 -19.29 11.70
N TYR A 20 -25.33 -18.37 10.78
CA TYR A 20 -24.93 -17.00 11.10
C TYR A 20 -25.47 -16.05 10.03
N GLU A 21 -25.71 -14.81 10.40
CA GLU A 21 -26.11 -13.73 9.51
C GLU A 21 -24.96 -12.72 9.37
N GLU A 22 -24.57 -12.43 8.13
CA GLU A 22 -23.57 -11.40 7.83
C GLU A 22 -24.26 -10.08 7.47
N HIS A 23 -24.02 -9.06 8.26
CA HIS A 23 -24.42 -7.68 7.98
C HIS A 23 -23.24 -6.95 7.34
N ILE A 24 -23.25 -6.81 6.01
CA ILE A 24 -22.14 -6.23 5.23
C ILE A 24 -21.71 -4.86 5.80
N GLY A 25 -20.42 -4.70 6.09
CA GLY A 25 -19.84 -3.50 6.66
C GLY A 25 -20.19 -3.23 8.14
N LYS A 26 -20.93 -4.11 8.79
CA LYS A 26 -21.32 -3.97 10.22
C LYS A 26 -20.75 -5.10 11.09
N GLY A 27 -20.95 -6.35 10.70
CA GLY A 27 -20.50 -7.49 11.48
C GLY A 27 -21.28 -8.77 11.23
N LEU A 28 -21.10 -9.74 12.11
CA LEU A 28 -21.73 -11.04 12.11
C LEU A 28 -22.63 -11.21 13.34
N GLU A 29 -23.76 -11.85 13.16
CA GLU A 29 -24.68 -12.24 14.23
C GLU A 29 -24.96 -13.73 14.15
N SER A 30 -25.02 -14.40 15.28
CA SER A 30 -25.39 -15.81 15.39
C SER A 30 -26.12 -16.09 16.69
N SER A 31 -27.02 -17.04 16.67
CA SER A 31 -27.76 -17.52 17.85
C SER A 31 -27.61 -19.01 18.02
N LYS A 32 -27.22 -19.44 19.23
CA LYS A 32 -27.15 -20.84 19.61
C LYS A 32 -27.51 -20.99 21.08
N ASP A 33 -28.30 -21.98 21.42
CA ASP A 33 -28.72 -22.33 22.81
C ASP A 33 -29.22 -21.10 23.60
N ASN A 34 -30.11 -20.29 23.01
CA ASN A 34 -30.64 -19.04 23.58
C ASN A 34 -29.57 -17.95 23.84
N ILE A 35 -28.38 -18.11 23.28
CA ILE A 35 -27.32 -17.09 23.34
C ILE A 35 -27.24 -16.41 21.97
N ASN A 36 -27.57 -15.14 21.91
CA ASN A 36 -27.35 -14.30 20.73
C ASN A 36 -25.99 -13.64 20.83
N MET A 37 -25.12 -13.85 19.85
CA MET A 37 -23.80 -13.26 19.78
C MET A 37 -23.68 -12.34 18.58
N LYS A 38 -23.15 -11.12 18.83
CA LYS A 38 -22.80 -10.18 17.76
C LYS A 38 -21.33 -9.84 17.85
N ILE A 39 -20.67 -9.82 16.68
CA ILE A 39 -19.27 -9.45 16.54
C ILE A 39 -19.13 -8.47 15.37
N GLY A 40 -18.56 -7.29 15.59
CA GLY A 40 -18.47 -6.29 14.54
C GLY A 40 -18.17 -4.89 15.04
N SER A 41 -18.72 -3.88 14.32
CA SER A 41 -18.55 -2.48 14.69
C SER A 41 -19.21 -2.14 16.04
N ALA A 42 -18.72 -1.09 16.71
CA ALA A 42 -19.26 -0.64 17.99
C ALA A 42 -20.79 -0.46 17.93
N ASN A 43 -21.29 0.25 16.92
CA ASN A 43 -22.70 0.51 16.74
C ASN A 43 -23.52 -0.77 16.53
N PHE A 44 -22.97 -1.77 15.83
CA PHE A 44 -23.64 -3.04 15.57
C PHE A 44 -23.84 -3.85 16.84
N VAL A 45 -22.89 -3.81 17.77
CA VAL A 45 -23.00 -4.49 19.07
C VAL A 45 -23.69 -3.65 20.15
N GLY A 46 -24.28 -2.49 19.79
CA GLY A 46 -24.98 -1.62 20.74
C GLY A 46 -24.07 -0.78 21.64
N LYS A 47 -22.77 -0.64 21.29
CA LYS A 47 -21.82 0.22 22.04
C LYS A 47 -21.65 1.54 21.33
N ALA A 48 -21.88 2.65 22.02
CA ALA A 48 -21.56 3.97 21.50
C ALA A 48 -20.03 4.09 21.32
N LYS A 49 -19.60 4.46 20.11
CA LYS A 49 -18.19 4.76 19.85
C LYS A 49 -17.86 6.12 20.46
N THR A 50 -16.91 6.17 21.36
CA THR A 50 -16.36 7.45 21.85
C THR A 50 -15.56 8.10 20.73
N LYS A 51 -15.70 9.43 20.58
CA LYS A 51 -15.08 10.20 19.47
C LYS A 51 -13.54 10.04 19.43
N ASP A 52 -12.92 9.73 20.54
CA ASP A 52 -11.46 9.61 20.68
C ASP A 52 -10.91 8.19 20.36
N GLN A 53 -11.79 7.23 20.01
CA GLN A 53 -11.37 5.88 19.66
C GLN A 53 -11.10 5.78 18.16
N LEU A 54 -9.88 6.11 17.75
CA LEU A 54 -9.40 6.02 16.37
C LEU A 54 -8.83 4.64 16.04
N ASP A 55 -8.73 3.74 17.04
CA ASP A 55 -8.20 2.39 16.86
C ASP A 55 -9.10 1.50 16.00
N THR A 56 -8.49 0.57 15.25
CA THR A 56 -9.19 -0.47 14.54
C THR A 56 -9.58 -1.56 15.53
N SER A 57 -10.87 -1.68 15.84
CA SER A 57 -11.37 -2.61 16.85
C SER A 57 -12.56 -3.40 16.35
N ILE A 58 -12.64 -4.66 16.79
CA ILE A 58 -13.83 -5.51 16.67
C ILE A 58 -14.44 -5.65 18.06
N TYR A 59 -15.73 -5.36 18.17
CA TYR A 59 -16.51 -5.41 19.41
C TYR A 59 -17.31 -6.68 19.46
N ILE A 60 -17.57 -7.19 20.69
CA ILE A 60 -18.33 -8.40 20.93
C ILE A 60 -19.43 -8.11 21.94
N SER A 61 -20.62 -8.57 21.64
CA SER A 61 -21.74 -8.63 22.60
C SER A 61 -22.36 -10.02 22.64
N SER A 62 -22.91 -10.36 23.79
CA SER A 62 -23.70 -11.57 24.03
C SER A 62 -25.01 -11.18 24.72
N ASN A 63 -26.15 -11.60 24.16
CA ASN A 63 -27.49 -11.22 24.64
C ASN A 63 -27.62 -9.69 24.86
N ASN A 64 -27.21 -8.93 23.85
CA ASN A 64 -27.17 -7.46 23.85
C ASN A 64 -26.30 -6.83 24.96
N THR A 65 -25.52 -7.63 25.69
CA THR A 65 -24.59 -7.15 26.69
C THR A 65 -23.18 -7.09 26.09
N TYR A 66 -22.56 -5.93 26.09
CA TYR A 66 -21.17 -5.74 25.65
C TYR A 66 -20.22 -6.59 26.49
N LYS A 67 -19.37 -7.39 25.85
CA LYS A 67 -18.41 -8.29 26.49
C LYS A 67 -16.97 -7.82 26.41
N GLY A 68 -16.63 -7.09 25.35
CA GLY A 68 -15.25 -6.61 25.17
C GLY A 68 -14.97 -6.25 23.74
N ARG A 69 -13.71 -5.86 23.48
CA ARG A 69 -13.22 -5.59 22.13
C ARG A 69 -11.83 -6.15 21.92
N TYR A 70 -11.55 -6.53 20.69
CA TYR A 70 -10.20 -6.79 20.22
C TYR A 70 -9.71 -5.55 19.47
N VAL A 71 -8.53 -5.04 19.87
CA VAL A 71 -7.86 -3.93 19.21
C VAL A 71 -6.82 -4.50 18.26
N PHE A 72 -6.88 -4.10 17.00
CA PHE A 72 -5.92 -4.48 15.98
C PHE A 72 -4.94 -3.34 15.77
N GLN A 73 -3.67 -3.67 15.77
CA GLN A 73 -2.61 -2.75 15.41
C GLN A 73 -2.07 -3.13 14.03
N ASN A 74 -1.92 -2.17 13.14
CA ASN A 74 -1.28 -2.42 11.86
C ASN A 74 0.18 -2.83 12.11
N GLN A 75 0.56 -3.95 11.54
CA GLN A 75 1.94 -4.39 11.54
C GLN A 75 2.61 -3.90 10.28
N TYR A 76 3.50 -2.92 10.43
CA TYR A 76 4.27 -2.42 9.30
C TYR A 76 5.34 -3.43 8.91
N ARG A 77 5.63 -3.48 7.60
CA ARG A 77 6.65 -4.39 7.07
C ARG A 77 8.02 -4.05 7.65
N GLU A 78 8.81 -5.08 7.83
CA GLU A 78 10.18 -4.92 8.29
C GLU A 78 10.98 -4.05 7.29
N GLY A 79 11.80 -3.14 7.81
CA GLY A 79 12.61 -2.25 6.98
C GLY A 79 11.89 -1.02 6.41
N VAL A 80 10.59 -0.79 6.70
CA VAL A 80 9.85 0.41 6.23
C VAL A 80 10.62 1.69 6.53
N SER A 81 11.04 1.90 7.77
CA SER A 81 11.74 3.11 8.17
C SER A 81 13.05 3.32 7.40
N SER A 82 13.83 2.25 7.16
CA SER A 82 15.09 2.33 6.42
C SER A 82 14.87 2.67 4.94
N VAL A 83 13.88 2.03 4.29
CA VAL A 83 13.54 2.28 2.89
C VAL A 83 13.08 3.73 2.70
N PHE A 84 12.17 4.20 3.53
CA PHE A 84 11.67 5.57 3.42
C PHE A 84 12.76 6.62 3.70
N ARG A 85 13.68 6.36 4.65
CA ARG A 85 14.84 7.24 4.89
C ARG A 85 15.73 7.34 3.65
N GLN A 86 16.09 6.21 3.05
CA GLN A 86 16.91 6.18 1.83
C GLN A 86 16.20 6.88 0.66
N MET A 87 14.90 6.66 0.49
CA MET A 87 14.13 7.30 -0.57
C MET A 87 14.03 8.82 -0.37
N SER A 88 13.89 9.30 0.86
CA SER A 88 13.75 10.72 1.17
C SER A 88 14.99 11.57 0.83
N GLU A 89 16.16 10.95 0.67
CA GLU A 89 17.39 11.64 0.25
C GLU A 89 17.31 12.14 -1.20
N THR A 90 16.51 11.49 -2.04
CA THR A 90 16.46 11.75 -3.48
C THR A 90 15.06 11.95 -4.06
N LEU A 91 14.01 11.69 -3.27
CA LEU A 91 12.62 11.74 -3.67
C LEU A 91 11.79 12.48 -2.62
N SER A 92 10.79 13.22 -3.08
CA SER A 92 9.73 13.73 -2.19
C SER A 92 8.73 12.61 -1.93
N LEU A 93 8.40 12.38 -0.66
CA LEU A 93 7.52 11.30 -0.23
C LEU A 93 6.19 11.83 0.24
N ALA A 94 5.12 11.06 0.05
CA ALA A 94 3.81 11.28 0.65
C ALA A 94 3.13 9.94 0.90
N ILE A 95 2.30 9.85 1.94
CA ILE A 95 1.50 8.67 2.25
C ILE A 95 0.03 9.00 2.04
N LEU A 96 -0.66 8.16 1.28
CA LEU A 96 -2.10 8.22 1.03
C LEU A 96 -2.77 6.97 1.61
N SER A 97 -3.39 7.10 2.79
CA SER A 97 -4.05 5.98 3.45
C SER A 97 -5.57 6.10 3.36
N GLY A 98 -6.25 4.98 3.09
CA GLY A 98 -7.70 4.88 3.24
C GLY A 98 -8.17 4.80 4.68
N ASP A 99 -7.27 4.49 5.61
CA ASP A 99 -7.57 4.37 7.04
C ASP A 99 -7.74 5.75 7.69
N ASN A 100 -8.26 5.74 8.91
CA ASN A 100 -8.37 6.91 9.75
C ASN A 100 -7.01 7.33 10.36
N GLU A 101 -6.98 8.43 11.10
CA GLU A 101 -5.76 8.99 11.69
C GLU A 101 -5.22 8.21 12.91
N GLY A 102 -5.80 7.06 13.26
CA GLY A 102 -5.40 6.29 14.45
C GLY A 102 -3.93 5.82 14.46
N GLU A 103 -3.33 5.68 13.29
CA GLU A 103 -1.92 5.28 13.13
C GLU A 103 -0.97 6.46 12.89
N LYS A 104 -1.47 7.71 12.96
CA LYS A 104 -0.70 8.91 12.61
C LYS A 104 0.59 9.04 13.41
N GLU A 105 0.50 9.02 14.74
CA GLU A 105 1.68 9.16 15.63
C GLU A 105 2.72 8.08 15.35
N ARG A 106 2.26 6.86 15.09
CA ARG A 106 3.14 5.73 14.81
C ARG A 106 3.83 5.88 13.45
N LEU A 107 3.11 6.32 12.42
CA LEU A 107 3.67 6.63 11.11
C LEU A 107 4.67 7.79 11.17
N GLU A 108 4.35 8.86 11.90
CA GLU A 108 5.27 9.99 12.13
C GLU A 108 6.58 9.55 12.81
N GLY A 109 6.50 8.54 13.69
CA GLY A 109 7.68 7.94 14.32
C GLY A 109 8.53 7.04 13.41
N LEU A 110 7.92 6.45 12.37
CA LEU A 110 8.57 5.52 11.44
C LEU A 110 9.14 6.22 10.20
N LEU A 111 8.53 7.32 9.78
CA LEU A 111 8.81 8.00 8.53
C LEU A 111 9.79 9.18 8.72
N PRO A 112 10.47 9.62 7.67
CA PRO A 112 11.26 10.84 7.70
C PRO A 112 10.40 12.03 8.13
N LYS A 113 10.96 12.93 8.93
CA LYS A 113 10.29 14.15 9.38
C LYS A 113 9.73 14.91 8.18
N LEU A 114 8.53 15.49 8.34
CA LEU A 114 7.83 16.26 7.31
C LEU A 114 7.32 15.44 6.11
N THR A 115 7.27 14.10 6.19
CA THR A 115 6.54 13.31 5.19
C THR A 115 5.04 13.59 5.31
N PRO A 116 4.38 14.17 4.29
CA PRO A 116 2.95 14.43 4.33
C PRO A 116 2.15 13.12 4.47
N LEU A 117 1.19 13.12 5.40
CA LEU A 117 0.29 11.99 5.65
C LEU A 117 -1.14 12.42 5.36
N TYR A 118 -1.80 11.72 4.44
CA TYR A 118 -3.19 11.95 4.05
C TYR A 118 -4.01 10.72 4.42
N PHE A 119 -4.92 10.87 5.36
CA PHE A 119 -5.81 9.81 5.85
C PHE A 119 -7.21 9.92 5.22
N ASN A 120 -8.02 8.87 5.41
CA ASN A 120 -9.40 8.78 4.89
C ASN A 120 -9.49 8.97 3.36
N GLN A 121 -8.45 8.57 2.62
CA GLN A 121 -8.38 8.76 1.18
C GLN A 121 -9.15 7.64 0.44
N LYS A 122 -10.19 8.02 -0.29
CA LYS A 122 -10.90 7.12 -1.19
C LYS A 122 -10.06 6.89 -2.46
N PRO A 123 -10.30 5.78 -3.21
CA PRO A 123 -9.59 5.51 -4.46
C PRO A 123 -9.59 6.68 -5.44
N GLU A 124 -10.73 7.35 -5.60
CA GLU A 124 -10.88 8.53 -6.47
C GLU A 124 -10.04 9.72 -5.98
N THR A 125 -9.97 9.94 -4.66
CA THR A 125 -9.17 11.02 -4.08
C THR A 125 -7.68 10.78 -4.30
N LYS A 126 -7.22 9.52 -4.18
CA LYS A 126 -5.84 9.13 -4.48
C LYS A 126 -5.51 9.39 -5.95
N LEU A 127 -6.38 9.00 -6.86
CA LEU A 127 -6.24 9.26 -8.30
C LEU A 127 -6.12 10.77 -8.59
N ASN A 128 -7.00 11.58 -8.02
CA ASN A 128 -7.00 13.02 -8.22
C ASN A 128 -5.75 13.68 -7.62
N PHE A 129 -5.23 13.17 -6.52
CA PHE A 129 -3.97 13.62 -5.93
C PHE A 129 -2.80 13.39 -6.91
N ILE A 130 -2.70 12.20 -7.52
CA ILE A 130 -1.68 11.91 -8.54
C ILE A 130 -1.80 12.89 -9.71
N LYS A 131 -3.01 13.09 -10.26
CA LYS A 131 -3.25 14.06 -11.35
C LYS A 131 -2.78 15.46 -10.98
N SER A 132 -3.11 15.93 -9.78
CA SER A 132 -2.71 17.27 -9.32
C SER A 132 -1.19 17.44 -9.23
N LEU A 133 -0.44 16.39 -8.88
CA LEU A 133 1.02 16.41 -8.90
C LEU A 133 1.56 16.47 -10.33
N GLN A 134 0.95 15.72 -11.24
CA GLN A 134 1.33 15.70 -12.66
C GLN A 134 1.06 17.06 -13.34
N GLU A 135 -0.06 17.71 -13.04
CA GLU A 135 -0.38 19.07 -13.48
C GLU A 135 0.64 20.11 -13.01
N GLN A 136 1.29 19.87 -11.87
CA GLN A 136 2.42 20.65 -11.37
C GLN A 136 3.77 20.29 -12.03
N GLY A 137 3.75 19.41 -13.05
CA GLY A 137 4.95 18.95 -13.76
C GLY A 137 5.80 17.92 -12.98
N LYS A 138 5.27 17.35 -11.89
CA LYS A 138 5.96 16.32 -11.13
C LYS A 138 5.75 14.95 -11.78
N LYS A 139 6.79 14.12 -11.75
CA LYS A 139 6.71 12.70 -12.11
C LYS A 139 6.48 11.87 -10.86
N VAL A 140 5.47 11.02 -10.90
CA VAL A 140 5.00 10.28 -9.74
C VAL A 140 5.27 8.80 -9.88
N LEU A 141 5.95 8.24 -8.89
CA LEU A 141 6.01 6.80 -8.64
C LEU A 141 4.96 6.47 -7.58
N MET A 142 3.95 5.70 -7.92
CA MET A 142 2.95 5.19 -6.98
C MET A 142 3.28 3.77 -6.57
N VAL A 143 3.18 3.49 -5.27
CA VAL A 143 3.35 2.14 -4.71
C VAL A 143 2.10 1.83 -3.88
N GLY A 144 1.42 0.73 -4.17
CA GLY A 144 0.15 0.36 -3.52
C GLY A 144 -0.11 -1.14 -3.50
N ASP A 145 -1.27 -1.55 -3.00
CA ASP A 145 -1.68 -2.97 -2.92
C ASP A 145 -2.28 -3.52 -4.23
N GLY A 146 -2.49 -2.67 -5.21
CA GLY A 146 -2.98 -3.03 -6.55
C GLY A 146 -4.50 -3.13 -6.67
N LEU A 147 -5.25 -3.39 -5.61
CA LEU A 147 -6.71 -3.55 -5.65
C LEU A 147 -7.43 -2.21 -5.47
N ASN A 148 -7.22 -1.58 -4.34
CA ASN A 148 -7.86 -0.30 -4.02
C ASN A 148 -7.17 0.89 -4.70
N ASP A 149 -5.93 0.71 -5.11
CA ASP A 149 -5.07 1.75 -5.66
C ASP A 149 -4.94 1.67 -7.20
N ALA A 150 -5.68 0.76 -7.86
CA ALA A 150 -5.56 0.49 -9.29
C ALA A 150 -5.63 1.74 -10.17
N GLY A 151 -6.58 2.65 -9.90
CA GLY A 151 -6.71 3.91 -10.64
C GLY A 151 -5.52 4.86 -10.44
N ALA A 152 -5.00 4.96 -9.22
CA ALA A 152 -3.85 5.79 -8.89
C ALA A 152 -2.54 5.20 -9.45
N LEU A 153 -2.39 3.87 -9.40
CA LEU A 153 -1.27 3.14 -10.01
C LEU A 153 -1.22 3.35 -11.51
N ALA A 154 -2.34 3.14 -12.21
CA ALA A 154 -2.42 3.32 -13.66
C ALA A 154 -2.23 4.78 -14.11
N GLN A 155 -2.60 5.76 -13.26
CA GLN A 155 -2.44 7.19 -13.56
C GLN A 155 -1.00 7.65 -13.38
N SER A 156 -0.24 7.07 -12.46
CA SER A 156 1.14 7.49 -12.19
C SER A 156 2.08 7.20 -13.37
N GLU A 157 3.22 7.90 -13.46
CA GLU A 157 4.24 7.58 -14.49
C GLU A 157 4.87 6.21 -14.27
N VAL A 158 4.89 5.73 -13.03
CA VAL A 158 5.26 4.35 -12.69
C VAL A 158 4.40 3.88 -11.53
N GLY A 159 3.60 2.84 -11.77
CA GLY A 159 2.79 2.17 -10.76
C GLY A 159 3.41 0.83 -10.36
N ILE A 160 3.72 0.66 -9.07
CA ILE A 160 4.22 -0.60 -8.51
C ILE A 160 3.20 -1.18 -7.55
N ALA A 161 2.68 -2.36 -7.85
CA ALA A 161 1.85 -3.11 -6.92
C ALA A 161 2.72 -3.98 -6.00
N ILE A 162 2.48 -3.92 -4.69
CA ILE A 162 3.11 -4.84 -3.72
C ILE A 162 2.14 -5.98 -3.44
N SER A 163 2.58 -7.22 -3.66
CA SER A 163 1.76 -8.40 -3.44
C SER A 163 2.50 -9.45 -2.60
N GLU A 164 1.77 -10.09 -1.70
CA GLU A 164 2.25 -11.30 -0.99
C GLU A 164 2.12 -12.55 -1.87
N ASN A 165 1.29 -12.49 -2.89
CA ASN A 165 1.13 -13.55 -3.87
C ASN A 165 1.25 -12.95 -5.28
N ILE A 166 2.44 -13.10 -5.87
CA ILE A 166 2.76 -12.59 -7.22
C ILE A 166 1.92 -13.23 -8.35
N ASN A 167 1.20 -14.30 -8.06
CA ASN A 167 0.27 -14.91 -9.02
C ASN A 167 -1.06 -14.13 -9.12
N VAL A 168 -1.30 -13.19 -8.21
CA VAL A 168 -2.45 -12.28 -8.31
C VAL A 168 -2.06 -11.13 -9.24
N PHE A 169 -2.46 -11.24 -10.49
CA PHE A 169 -2.21 -10.23 -11.51
C PHE A 169 -3.05 -8.97 -11.22
N SER A 170 -2.39 -7.82 -11.09
CA SER A 170 -3.04 -6.51 -11.10
C SER A 170 -2.80 -5.85 -12.46
N PRO A 171 -3.82 -5.75 -13.32
CA PRO A 171 -3.64 -5.21 -14.68
C PRO A 171 -3.35 -3.71 -14.72
N ALA A 172 -3.41 -3.03 -13.59
CA ALA A 172 -3.32 -1.57 -13.49
C ALA A 172 -1.95 -1.07 -12.97
N CYS A 173 -0.88 -1.87 -13.08
CA CYS A 173 0.45 -1.47 -12.64
C CYS A 173 1.53 -1.82 -13.68
N ASP A 174 2.64 -1.09 -13.64
CA ASP A 174 3.80 -1.32 -14.53
C ASP A 174 4.72 -2.42 -13.99
N ALA A 175 4.71 -2.63 -12.68
CA ALA A 175 5.51 -3.66 -12.03
C ALA A 175 4.83 -4.23 -10.79
N ILE A 176 5.13 -5.49 -10.49
CA ILE A 176 4.72 -6.15 -9.25
C ILE A 176 5.97 -6.43 -8.41
N LEU A 177 5.96 -5.99 -7.17
CA LEU A 177 7.01 -6.25 -6.21
C LEU A 177 6.52 -7.27 -5.18
N ASP A 178 7.27 -8.36 -5.03
CA ASP A 178 7.06 -9.29 -3.92
C ASP A 178 7.21 -8.56 -2.59
N ALA A 179 6.24 -8.71 -1.72
CA ALA A 179 6.21 -8.06 -0.40
C ALA A 179 7.45 -8.37 0.44
N SER A 180 8.02 -9.58 0.32
CA SER A 180 9.27 -9.98 1.00
C SER A 180 10.50 -9.20 0.51
N LYS A 181 10.42 -8.59 -0.68
CA LYS A 181 11.48 -7.80 -1.31
C LYS A 181 11.30 -6.28 -1.15
N PHE A 182 10.34 -5.86 -0.34
CA PHE A 182 10.06 -4.44 -0.12
C PHE A 182 11.31 -3.64 0.28
N GLN A 183 12.17 -4.21 1.11
CA GLN A 183 13.43 -3.58 1.53
C GLN A 183 14.38 -3.26 0.37
N GLN A 184 14.23 -3.92 -0.77
CA GLN A 184 15.05 -3.70 -1.96
C GLN A 184 14.47 -2.65 -2.92
N LEU A 185 13.29 -2.09 -2.64
CA LEU A 185 12.60 -1.14 -3.52
C LEU A 185 13.51 0.02 -3.94
N TYR A 186 14.20 0.65 -2.98
CA TYR A 186 15.12 1.75 -3.29
C TYR A 186 16.27 1.30 -4.18
N THR A 187 16.82 0.12 -3.94
CA THR A 187 17.88 -0.48 -4.77
C THR A 187 17.43 -0.66 -6.22
N TYR A 188 16.21 -1.13 -6.44
CA TYR A 188 15.65 -1.28 -7.80
C TYR A 188 15.46 0.07 -8.50
N ILE A 189 14.99 1.09 -7.78
CA ILE A 189 14.87 2.46 -8.32
C ILE A 189 16.26 2.99 -8.76
N ILE A 190 17.27 2.82 -7.94
CA ILE A 190 18.64 3.29 -8.26
C ILE A 190 19.22 2.47 -9.42
N ALA A 191 19.01 1.15 -9.45
CA ALA A 191 19.47 0.29 -10.55
C ALA A 191 18.82 0.71 -11.88
N SER A 192 17.53 1.00 -11.91
CA SER A 192 16.81 1.48 -13.09
C SER A 192 17.38 2.82 -13.60
N LYS A 193 17.66 3.78 -12.70
CA LYS A 193 18.30 5.05 -13.05
C LYS A 193 19.69 4.86 -13.62
N LYS A 194 20.49 3.92 -13.07
CA LYS A 194 21.81 3.56 -13.60
C LYS A 194 21.72 2.94 -14.98
N ALA A 195 20.78 2.00 -15.19
CA ALA A 195 20.57 1.35 -16.48
C ALA A 195 20.25 2.37 -17.57
N ILE A 196 19.33 3.30 -17.32
CA ILE A 196 19.01 4.39 -18.26
C ILE A 196 20.24 5.25 -18.57
N ARG A 197 21.08 5.56 -17.58
CA ARG A 197 22.32 6.33 -17.79
C ARG A 197 23.28 5.58 -18.71
N ILE A 198 23.48 4.28 -18.49
CA ILE A 198 24.34 3.43 -19.34
C ILE A 198 23.81 3.40 -20.78
N ILE A 199 22.51 3.22 -20.96
CA ILE A 199 21.87 3.22 -22.29
C ILE A 199 22.12 4.56 -22.99
N LYS A 200 21.89 5.68 -22.33
CA LYS A 200 22.16 7.03 -22.90
C LYS A 200 23.63 7.20 -23.31
N MET A 201 24.56 6.77 -22.47
CA MET A 201 25.99 6.83 -22.79
C MET A 201 26.32 5.95 -23.99
N SER A 202 25.79 4.73 -24.08
CA SER A 202 25.97 3.85 -25.21
C SER A 202 25.47 4.46 -26.53
N PHE A 203 24.34 5.13 -26.51
CA PHE A 203 23.81 5.85 -27.68
C PHE A 203 24.72 7.01 -28.09
N ILE A 204 25.24 7.78 -27.14
CA ILE A 204 26.18 8.90 -27.42
C ILE A 204 27.45 8.35 -28.09
N VAL A 205 28.03 7.29 -27.53
CA VAL A 205 29.25 6.65 -28.09
C VAL A 205 28.97 6.13 -29.50
N SER A 206 27.84 5.42 -29.72
CA SER A 206 27.45 4.95 -31.02
C SER A 206 27.27 6.07 -32.03
N LEU A 207 26.63 7.18 -31.63
CA LEU A 207 26.46 8.35 -32.49
C LEU A 207 27.80 8.95 -32.90
N LEU A 208 28.71 9.14 -31.93
CA LEU A 208 30.04 9.65 -32.22
C LEU A 208 30.82 8.75 -33.18
N TYR A 209 30.78 7.44 -32.95
CA TYR A 209 31.39 6.46 -33.85
C TYR A 209 30.86 6.58 -35.29
N ASN A 210 29.51 6.66 -35.43
CA ASN A 210 28.87 6.81 -36.72
C ASN A 210 29.24 8.15 -37.40
N CYS A 211 29.34 9.25 -36.65
CA CYS A 211 29.79 10.54 -37.19
C CYS A 211 31.21 10.48 -37.71
N VAL A 212 32.11 9.84 -36.97
CA VAL A 212 33.51 9.64 -37.40
C VAL A 212 33.56 8.77 -38.67
N GLY A 213 32.87 7.64 -38.69
CA GLY A 213 32.80 6.77 -39.85
C GLY A 213 32.25 7.48 -41.09
N LEU A 214 31.17 8.26 -40.94
CA LEU A 214 30.57 9.04 -42.00
C LEU A 214 31.54 10.14 -42.52
N TYR A 215 32.29 10.80 -41.64
CA TYR A 215 33.33 11.77 -42.03
C TYR A 215 34.36 11.12 -42.93
N PHE A 216 34.92 9.96 -42.56
CA PHE A 216 35.92 9.27 -43.40
C PHE A 216 35.32 8.75 -44.72
N ALA A 217 34.06 8.30 -44.69
CA ALA A 217 33.37 7.86 -45.90
C ALA A 217 33.17 9.03 -46.91
N ILE A 218 32.76 10.19 -46.43
CA ILE A 218 32.55 11.39 -47.29
C ILE A 218 33.88 11.97 -47.82
N THR A 219 34.93 11.93 -47.02
CA THR A 219 36.27 12.46 -47.43
C THR A 219 37.04 11.49 -48.29
N GLY A 220 36.53 10.31 -48.59
CA GLY A 220 37.21 9.29 -49.43
C GLY A 220 38.43 8.66 -48.79
N GLN A 221 38.56 8.72 -47.46
CA GLN A 221 39.68 8.20 -46.67
C GLN A 221 39.40 6.79 -46.09
N LEU A 222 38.32 6.19 -46.46
CA LEU A 222 38.04 4.78 -46.18
C LEU A 222 38.55 3.95 -47.35
N GLU A 223 39.68 3.26 -47.15
CA GLU A 223 40.13 2.14 -48.00
C GLU A 223 39.53 0.84 -47.52
#